data_87947dc52ca48b8266cbba437d9d6145
#
_entry.id   87947dc52ca48b8266cbba437d9d6145
#
_cell.length_a   1.000
_cell.length_b   1.000
_cell.length_c   1.000
_cell.angle_alpha   90.00
_cell.angle_beta   90.00
_cell.angle_gamma   90.00
#
_symmetry.space_group_name_H-M   'P 1'
#
loop_
_entity.id
_entity.type
_entity.pdbx_description
1 polymer ?
#
loop_
_entity_poly.entity_id
_entity_poly.type
_entity_poly.pdbx_seq_one_letter_code
_entity_poly.pdbx_strand_id
1 'polypeptide(L)' 'MLIIDRIEDGIAVIEDGNTRFEIPAEMLGKNVREGDVVIPENGFYIKDENASNPRRDEIIKLQNDLWE' A
#
# COMPACT_ATOMS: atom_id res chain seq x y z
N MET A 1 -9.30 3.52 4.47
CA MET A 1 -7.89 3.35 4.09
C MET A 1 -7.74 2.08 3.29
N LEU A 2 -7.18 2.18 2.12
CA LEU A 2 -6.97 1.04 1.23
C LEU A 2 -5.55 0.53 1.40
N ILE A 3 -5.42 -0.73 1.76
CA ILE A 3 -4.12 -1.35 1.98
C ILE A 3 -3.99 -2.57 1.08
N ILE A 4 -2.84 -2.73 0.44
CA ILE A 4 -2.58 -3.89 -0.38
C ILE A 4 -2.32 -5.08 0.55
N ASP A 5 -3.24 -6.03 0.60
CA ASP A 5 -3.08 -7.22 1.42
C ASP A 5 -2.05 -8.17 0.80
N ARG A 6 -2.22 -8.45 -0.49
CA ARG A 6 -1.29 -9.31 -1.21
C ARG A 6 -1.44 -9.13 -2.72
N ILE A 7 -0.43 -9.56 -3.45
CA ILE A 7 -0.42 -9.56 -4.91
C ILE A 7 -0.02 -10.97 -5.35
N GLU A 8 -0.94 -11.67 -6.03
CA GLU A 8 -0.72 -13.03 -6.51
C GLU A 8 -1.34 -13.21 -7.89
N ASP A 9 -0.62 -13.88 -8.77
CA ASP A 9 -1.14 -14.28 -10.10
C ASP A 9 -1.75 -13.14 -10.89
N GLY A 10 -1.15 -11.95 -10.81
CA GLY A 10 -1.65 -10.79 -11.53
C GLY A 10 -2.88 -10.14 -10.90
N ILE A 11 -3.22 -10.52 -9.68
CA ILE A 11 -4.34 -9.98 -8.93
C ILE A 11 -3.84 -9.34 -7.65
N ALA A 12 -4.33 -8.14 -7.35
CA ALA A 12 -4.05 -7.47 -6.09
C ALA A 12 -5.28 -7.52 -5.21
N VAL A 13 -5.11 -7.97 -3.98
CA VAL A 13 -6.18 -7.96 -2.98
C VAL A 13 -6.03 -6.72 -2.14
N ILE A 14 -7.08 -5.90 -2.11
CA ILE A 14 -7.08 -4.65 -1.35
C ILE A 14 -8.02 -4.78 -0.18
N GLU A 15 -7.53 -4.39 0.98
CA GLU A 15 -8.31 -4.39 2.21
C GLU A 15 -8.75 -2.96 2.52
N ASP A 16 -10.03 -2.79 2.79
CA ASP A 16 -10.61 -1.51 3.19
C ASP A 16 -11.44 -1.73 4.44
N GLY A 17 -10.82 -1.50 5.59
CA GLY A 17 -11.46 -1.77 6.86
C GLY A 17 -11.79 -3.25 6.99
N ASN A 18 -13.08 -3.58 7.06
CA ASN A 18 -13.54 -4.96 7.16
C ASN A 18 -13.89 -5.58 5.81
N THR A 19 -13.66 -4.85 4.73
CA THR A 19 -14.01 -5.27 3.39
C THR A 19 -12.74 -5.57 2.59
N ARG A 20 -12.81 -6.56 1.73
CA ARG A 20 -11.71 -6.89 0.81
C ARG A 20 -12.26 -7.01 -0.59
N PHE A 21 -11.47 -6.57 -1.56
CA PHE A 21 -11.81 -6.74 -2.97
C PHE A 21 -10.56 -6.97 -3.78
N GLU A 22 -10.74 -7.52 -4.98
CA GLU A 22 -9.65 -7.84 -5.87
C GLU A 22 -9.66 -6.94 -7.09
N ILE A 23 -8.47 -6.55 -7.54
CA ILE A 23 -8.30 -5.79 -8.77
C ILE A 23 -7.16 -6.41 -9.57
N PRO A 24 -7.14 -6.20 -10.91
CA PRO A 24 -5.97 -6.60 -11.68
C PRO A 24 -4.73 -5.86 -11.19
N ALA A 25 -3.62 -6.56 -11.04
CA ALA A 25 -2.39 -5.94 -10.56
C ALA A 25 -1.89 -4.83 -11.49
N GLU A 26 -2.26 -4.88 -12.78
CA GLU A 26 -1.94 -3.82 -13.72
C GLU A 26 -2.56 -2.47 -13.39
N MET A 27 -3.56 -2.46 -12.51
CA MET A 27 -4.20 -1.23 -12.05
C MET A 27 -3.42 -0.54 -10.92
N LEU A 28 -2.37 -1.17 -10.44
CA LEU A 28 -1.51 -0.57 -9.41
C LEU A 28 -0.51 0.38 -10.06
N GLY A 29 -0.26 1.49 -9.37
CA GLY A 29 0.78 2.42 -9.80
C GLY A 29 2.18 1.88 -9.60
N LYS A 30 3.17 2.68 -9.96
CA LYS A 30 4.58 2.30 -9.83
C LYS A 30 4.96 2.13 -8.36
N ASN A 31 5.75 1.12 -8.09
CA ASN A 31 6.33 0.88 -6.76
C ASN A 31 5.31 0.54 -5.68
N VAL A 32 4.09 0.15 -6.07
CA VAL A 32 3.09 -0.30 -5.11
C VAL A 32 3.40 -1.75 -4.75
N ARG A 33 3.48 -2.03 -3.45
CA ARG A 33 3.82 -3.35 -2.92
C ARG A 33 2.83 -3.78 -1.85
N GLU A 34 2.91 -5.02 -1.47
CA GLU A 34 2.12 -5.55 -0.36
C GLU A 34 2.38 -4.73 0.90
N GLY A 35 1.32 -4.38 1.60
CA GLY A 35 1.39 -3.57 2.81
C GLY A 35 1.34 -2.07 2.57
N ASP A 36 1.38 -1.62 1.32
CA ASP A 36 1.31 -0.20 1.01
C ASP A 36 -0.13 0.31 1.10
N VAL A 37 -0.26 1.56 1.52
CA VAL A 37 -1.53 2.28 1.48
C VAL A 37 -1.66 2.91 0.11
N VAL A 38 -2.82 2.75 -0.52
CA VAL A 38 -3.07 3.28 -1.86
C VAL A 38 -4.32 4.12 -1.89
N ILE A 39 -4.38 5.00 -2.90
CA ILE A 39 -5.57 5.80 -3.18
C ILE A 39 -5.94 5.65 -4.66
N PRO A 40 -7.24 5.71 -4.99
CA PRO A 40 -7.65 5.66 -6.39
C PRO A 40 -7.37 7.00 -7.07
N GLU A 41 -6.76 6.94 -8.24
CA GLU A 41 -6.50 8.11 -9.05
C GLU A 41 -6.49 7.75 -10.54
N ASN A 42 -7.35 8.41 -11.32
CA ASN A 42 -7.44 8.23 -12.77
C ASN A 42 -7.57 6.76 -13.21
N GLY A 43 -8.35 5.98 -12.47
CA GLY A 43 -8.55 4.57 -12.80
C GLY A 43 -7.46 3.63 -12.30
N PHE A 44 -6.46 4.16 -11.60
CA PHE A 44 -5.38 3.37 -11.02
C PHE A 44 -5.38 3.53 -9.50
N TYR A 45 -4.65 2.66 -8.84
CA TYR A 45 -4.42 2.76 -7.40
C TYR A 45 -2.95 3.10 -7.20
N ILE A 46 -2.70 4.29 -6.69
CA ILE A 46 -1.34 4.77 -6.50
C ILE A 46 -0.99 4.79 -5.03
N LYS A 47 0.29 4.75 -4.75
CA LYS A 47 0.79 4.79 -3.38
C LYS A 47 0.46 6.13 -2.74
N ASP A 48 -0.13 6.10 -1.55
CA ASP A 48 -0.41 7.29 -0.78
C ASP A 48 0.81 7.63 0.06
N GLU A 49 1.56 8.62 -0.37
CA GLU A 49 2.78 9.03 0.32
C GLU A 49 2.50 9.77 1.63
N ASN A 50 1.29 10.27 1.80
CA ASN A 50 0.91 10.99 3.01
C ASN A 50 0.32 10.08 4.08
N ALA A 51 -0.12 8.87 3.69
CA ALA A 51 -0.61 7.89 4.62
C ALA A 51 0.44 6.80 4.77
N SER A 52 0.71 6.40 5.99
CA SER A 52 1.71 5.38 6.23
C SER A 52 1.13 4.26 7.06
N ASN A 53 1.59 3.05 6.75
CA ASN A 53 1.30 1.88 7.55
C ASN A 53 2.03 2.05 8.88
N PRO A 54 1.37 1.91 10.04
CA PRO A 54 2.03 2.10 11.34
C PRO A 54 3.31 1.29 11.52
N ARG A 55 3.37 0.10 10.93
CA ARG A 55 4.60 -0.71 10.99
C ARG A 55 5.76 -0.08 10.23
N ARG A 56 5.48 0.54 9.09
CA ARG A 56 6.51 1.21 8.31
C ARG A 56 6.99 2.47 9.00
N ASP A 57 6.08 3.19 9.65
CA ASP A 57 6.46 4.38 10.42
C ASP A 57 7.43 4.06 11.54
N GLU A 58 7.20 2.96 12.25
CA GLU A 58 8.11 2.53 13.30
C GLU A 58 9.49 2.23 12.76
N ILE A 59 9.57 1.53 11.63
CA ILE A 59 10.84 1.19 11.00
C ILE A 59 11.57 2.44 10.53
N ILE A 60 10.86 3.38 9.95
CA ILE A 60 11.44 4.63 9.46
C ILE A 60 11.96 5.46 10.63
N LYS A 61 11.20 5.55 11.71
CA LYS A 61 11.64 6.27 12.92
C LYS A 61 12.89 5.65 13.51
N LEU A 62 12.95 4.34 13.60
CA LEU A 62 14.12 3.66 14.11
C LEU A 62 15.35 3.93 13.24
N GLN A 63 15.19 3.94 11.93
CA GLN A 63 16.28 4.24 11.03
C GLN A 63 16.77 5.69 11.17
N ASN A 64 15.83 6.61 11.30
CA ASN A 64 16.17 8.02 11.51
C ASN A 64 16.92 8.24 12.81
N ASP A 65 16.51 7.55 13.86
CA ASP A 65 17.19 7.63 15.16
C ASP A 65 18.61 7.09 15.07
N LEU A 66 18.82 6.08 14.25
CA LEU A 66 20.15 5.50 14.08
C LEU A 66 21.12 6.40 13.32
N TRP A 67 20.61 7.29 12.49
CA TRP A 67 21.42 8.17 11.64
C TRP A 67 21.79 9.49 12.33
N GLU A 68 21.16 9.76 13.45
CA GLU A 68 21.50 10.91 14.28
C GLU A 68 22.46 10.50 15.41
#